data_bb6a9f4ceef62c2f1996be5b448ac51f
#
_entry.id   bb6a9f4ceef62c2f1996be5b448ac51f
#
_cell.length_a   1.000
_cell.length_b   1.000
_cell.length_c   1.000
_cell.angle_alpha   90.00
_cell.angle_beta   90.00
_cell.angle_gamma   90.00
#
_symmetry.space_group_name_H-M   'P 1'
#
loop_
_entity.id
_entity.type
_entity.pdbx_description
1 polymer ?
#
loop_
_entity_poly.entity_id
_entity_poly.type
_entity_poly.pdbx_seq_one_letter_code
_entity_poly.pdbx_strand_id
1 'polypeptide(L)'
;MPDQVETIRTADGSEVYESGIYDFLQQYISERDIEDMRKEPQSRWNAALIYINKLYFRLHPDILTTPHTVSNSYNLDAVNRVCDDYINLCYEYDKEISILGFCKLTGIVQDTIYQWGAESSRPSSTASEIYKKLSREREESLSNMLISGKRNPVGLLGALNRHYGWNMGQPRGATGEQKQSIEQIQERYKVDQTPEQPLLEPPKADF
;
A
#
# COMPACT_ATOMS: atom_id res chain seq x y z
N MET A 1 37.47 0.26 -17.33
CA MET A 1 36.42 0.21 -18.38
C MET A 1 35.27 -0.52 -17.74
N PRO A 2 34.12 0.09 -17.47
CA PRO A 2 32.99 -0.65 -17.00
C PRO A 2 32.46 -1.51 -18.17
N ASP A 3 32.34 -2.81 -17.93
CA ASP A 3 31.76 -3.75 -18.85
C ASP A 3 30.36 -3.28 -19.25
N GLN A 4 30.09 -3.30 -20.55
CA GLN A 4 28.78 -3.01 -21.11
C GLN A 4 27.82 -4.09 -20.58
N VAL A 5 26.82 -3.65 -19.82
CA VAL A 5 25.68 -4.51 -19.45
C VAL A 5 25.01 -4.95 -20.75
N GLU A 6 25.19 -6.20 -21.11
CA GLU A 6 24.49 -6.80 -22.26
C GLU A 6 22.99 -6.80 -21.94
N THR A 7 22.25 -5.99 -22.67
CA THR A 7 20.79 -6.02 -22.66
C THR A 7 20.33 -7.36 -23.25
N ILE A 8 19.93 -8.29 -22.42
CA ILE A 8 19.35 -9.54 -22.87
C ILE A 8 17.95 -9.22 -23.41
N ARG A 9 17.81 -9.27 -24.75
CA ARG A 9 16.52 -9.18 -25.40
C ARG A 9 15.90 -10.57 -25.42
N THR A 10 14.72 -10.70 -24.83
CA THR A 10 13.91 -11.91 -24.98
C THR A 10 13.42 -12.06 -26.42
N ALA A 11 13.04 -13.28 -26.85
CA ALA A 11 12.64 -13.60 -28.21
C ALA A 11 11.41 -12.80 -28.72
N ASP A 12 10.65 -12.19 -27.81
CA ASP A 12 9.49 -11.33 -28.09
C ASP A 12 9.84 -9.82 -28.13
N GLY A 13 11.12 -9.45 -27.97
CA GLY A 13 11.61 -8.09 -28.03
C GLY A 13 11.37 -7.28 -26.72
N SER A 14 10.88 -7.91 -25.65
CA SER A 14 10.78 -7.26 -24.35
C SER A 14 12.17 -7.11 -23.72
N GLU A 15 12.54 -5.88 -23.34
CA GLU A 15 13.78 -5.63 -22.61
C GLU A 15 13.60 -6.12 -21.16
N VAL A 16 14.56 -6.93 -20.71
CA VAL A 16 14.55 -7.48 -19.34
C VAL A 16 15.05 -6.41 -18.39
N TYR A 17 14.15 -5.52 -17.94
CA TYR A 17 14.47 -4.53 -16.89
C TYR A 17 14.74 -5.20 -15.54
N GLU A 18 14.17 -6.38 -15.32
CA GLU A 18 14.33 -7.20 -14.12
C GLU A 18 15.81 -7.47 -13.82
N SER A 19 16.62 -7.81 -14.83
CA SER A 19 18.04 -8.08 -14.64
C SER A 19 18.80 -6.87 -14.08
N GLY A 20 18.55 -5.67 -14.60
CA GLY A 20 19.25 -4.47 -14.14
C GLY A 20 18.94 -4.10 -12.69
N ILE A 21 17.68 -4.20 -12.25
CA ILE A 21 17.31 -3.93 -10.85
C ILE A 21 17.96 -4.96 -9.93
N TYR A 22 17.90 -6.23 -10.32
CA TYR A 22 18.47 -7.33 -9.54
C TYR A 22 19.99 -7.23 -9.46
N ASP A 23 20.67 -6.94 -10.57
CA ASP A 23 22.14 -6.82 -10.62
C ASP A 23 22.66 -5.72 -9.69
N PHE A 24 22.03 -4.54 -9.72
CA PHE A 24 22.39 -3.45 -8.81
C PHE A 24 22.02 -3.73 -7.35
N LEU A 25 20.98 -4.52 -7.09
CA LEU A 25 20.69 -5.00 -5.75
C LEU A 25 21.79 -5.95 -5.25
N GLN A 26 22.23 -6.89 -6.06
CA GLN A 26 23.32 -7.80 -5.72
C GLN A 26 24.65 -7.05 -5.53
N GLN A 27 24.91 -6.05 -6.35
CA GLN A 27 26.06 -5.17 -6.19
C GLN A 27 26.00 -4.44 -4.84
N TYR A 28 24.85 -3.86 -4.47
CA TYR A 28 24.65 -3.22 -3.17
C TYR A 28 24.90 -4.17 -1.99
N ILE A 29 24.38 -5.39 -2.09
CA ILE A 29 24.56 -6.45 -1.08
C ILE A 29 26.04 -6.78 -0.91
N SER A 30 26.74 -6.98 -2.02
CA SER A 30 28.17 -7.28 -2.03
C SER A 30 29.04 -6.14 -1.49
N GLU A 31 28.79 -4.89 -1.94
CA GLU A 31 29.55 -3.71 -1.49
C GLU A 31 29.39 -3.40 0.00
N ARG A 32 28.30 -3.85 0.61
CA ARG A 32 27.95 -3.60 2.02
C ARG A 32 28.19 -4.80 2.92
N ASP A 33 28.71 -5.90 2.35
CA ASP A 33 29.00 -7.16 3.06
C ASP A 33 27.76 -7.67 3.81
N ILE A 34 26.60 -7.66 3.12
CA ILE A 34 25.32 -8.09 3.67
C ILE A 34 25.16 -9.58 3.44
N GLU A 35 25.13 -10.38 4.50
CA GLU A 35 24.98 -11.83 4.40
C GLU A 35 23.58 -12.25 3.95
N ASP A 36 22.55 -11.59 4.48
CA ASP A 36 21.15 -11.93 4.20
C ASP A 36 20.27 -10.68 4.29
N MET A 37 19.88 -10.15 3.14
CA MET A 37 19.02 -8.96 3.04
C MET A 37 17.67 -9.15 3.74
N ARG A 38 17.16 -10.37 3.89
CA ARG A 38 15.89 -10.64 4.60
C ARG A 38 15.97 -10.27 6.08
N LYS A 39 17.15 -10.42 6.70
CA LYS A 39 17.39 -10.08 8.11
C LYS A 39 17.61 -8.59 8.33
N GLU A 40 17.96 -7.86 7.28
CA GLU A 40 18.23 -6.43 7.37
C GLU A 40 16.94 -5.62 7.65
N PRO A 41 17.04 -4.47 8.37
CA PRO A 41 15.89 -3.63 8.64
C PRO A 41 15.36 -2.95 7.37
N GLN A 42 14.09 -2.53 7.39
CA GLN A 42 13.45 -1.82 6.28
C GLN A 42 14.22 -0.56 5.84
N SER A 43 14.92 0.11 6.76
CA SER A 43 15.76 1.26 6.44
C SER A 43 16.93 0.91 5.50
N ARG A 44 17.52 -0.27 5.70
CA ARG A 44 18.62 -0.78 4.83
C ARG A 44 18.07 -1.13 3.44
N TRP A 45 16.89 -1.76 3.39
CA TRP A 45 16.18 -2.00 2.13
C TRP A 45 15.91 -0.71 1.38
N ASN A 46 15.36 0.29 2.05
CA ASN A 46 15.12 1.60 1.44
C ASN A 46 16.41 2.25 0.91
N ALA A 47 17.55 2.06 1.57
CA ALA A 47 18.83 2.53 1.08
C ALA A 47 19.27 1.78 -0.19
N ALA A 48 19.02 0.48 -0.28
CA ALA A 48 19.25 -0.30 -1.50
C ALA A 48 18.40 0.21 -2.68
N LEU A 49 17.12 0.48 -2.46
CA LEU A 49 16.26 1.05 -3.50
C LEU A 49 16.76 2.41 -4.02
N ILE A 50 17.24 3.28 -3.12
CA ILE A 50 17.85 4.56 -3.50
C ILE A 50 19.16 4.35 -4.27
N TYR A 51 19.95 3.35 -3.90
CA TYR A 51 21.18 3.00 -4.61
C TYR A 51 20.89 2.57 -6.04
N ILE A 52 19.91 1.67 -6.24
CA ILE A 52 19.46 1.24 -7.56
C ILE A 52 18.96 2.44 -8.37
N ASN A 53 18.15 3.31 -7.78
CA ASN A 53 17.68 4.52 -8.48
C ASN A 53 18.85 5.37 -8.99
N LYS A 54 19.87 5.60 -8.16
CA LYS A 54 21.02 6.44 -8.51
C LYS A 54 21.86 5.87 -9.64
N LEU A 55 22.07 4.56 -9.66
CA LEU A 55 23.00 3.92 -10.59
C LEU A 55 22.28 3.36 -11.85
N TYR A 56 20.99 3.11 -11.78
CA TYR A 56 20.23 2.55 -12.89
C TYR A 56 19.26 3.59 -13.48
N PHE A 57 18.18 3.92 -12.79
CA PHE A 57 17.11 4.75 -13.37
C PHE A 57 17.52 6.21 -13.66
N ARG A 58 18.39 6.81 -12.81
CA ARG A 58 18.87 8.17 -13.06
C ARG A 58 19.83 8.28 -14.23
N LEU A 59 20.58 7.22 -14.50
CA LEU A 59 21.52 7.15 -15.63
C LEU A 59 20.78 6.79 -16.93
N HIS A 60 19.63 6.11 -16.82
CA HIS A 60 18.82 5.68 -17.94
C HIS A 60 17.36 6.16 -17.80
N PRO A 61 17.08 7.46 -17.86
CA PRO A 61 15.74 8.01 -17.67
C PRO A 61 14.75 7.57 -18.74
N ASP A 62 15.25 7.22 -19.94
CA ASP A 62 14.50 6.68 -21.07
C ASP A 62 13.77 5.35 -20.75
N ILE A 63 14.19 4.62 -19.72
CA ILE A 63 13.49 3.42 -19.26
C ILE A 63 12.06 3.77 -18.79
N LEU A 64 11.91 4.83 -18.01
CA LEU A 64 10.64 5.20 -17.39
C LEU A 64 9.92 6.36 -18.07
N THR A 65 10.58 7.07 -18.98
CA THR A 65 10.02 8.25 -19.64
C THR A 65 9.98 8.08 -21.14
N THR A 66 8.93 8.61 -21.79
CA THR A 66 8.86 8.66 -23.25
C THR A 66 9.66 9.85 -23.78
N PRO A 67 10.63 9.64 -24.67
CA PRO A 67 11.32 10.74 -25.32
C PRO A 67 10.33 11.57 -26.16
N HIS A 68 10.47 12.89 -26.14
CA HIS A 68 9.76 13.88 -27.01
C HIS A 68 8.43 14.45 -26.53
N THR A 69 8.04 14.33 -25.28
CA THR A 69 6.89 15.11 -24.80
C THR A 69 7.30 16.22 -23.83
N VAL A 70 6.71 17.40 -23.98
CA VAL A 70 7.00 18.63 -23.24
C VAL A 70 6.57 18.54 -21.76
N SER A 71 5.87 17.50 -21.37
CA SER A 71 5.45 17.23 -19.99
C SER A 71 5.84 15.81 -19.59
N ASN A 72 6.18 15.62 -18.31
CA ASN A 72 6.56 14.36 -17.67
C ASN A 72 5.68 13.17 -18.08
N SER A 73 5.86 12.69 -19.32
CA SER A 73 5.15 11.51 -19.79
C SER A 73 5.95 10.29 -19.42
N TYR A 74 5.43 9.56 -18.47
CA TYR A 74 5.98 8.27 -18.12
C TYR A 74 5.56 7.22 -19.15
N ASN A 75 6.48 6.30 -19.49
CA ASN A 75 6.16 5.07 -20.17
C ASN A 75 5.45 4.13 -19.18
N LEU A 76 4.12 4.22 -19.13
CA LEU A 76 3.33 3.51 -18.12
C LEU A 76 3.45 1.99 -18.21
N ASP A 77 3.72 1.43 -19.38
CA ASP A 77 3.93 0.00 -19.55
C ASP A 77 5.26 -0.43 -18.91
N ALA A 78 6.31 0.35 -19.10
CA ALA A 78 7.59 0.11 -18.44
C ALA A 78 7.47 0.32 -16.91
N VAL A 79 6.79 1.39 -16.49
CA VAL A 79 6.55 1.65 -15.06
C VAL A 79 5.74 0.53 -14.41
N ASN A 80 4.76 -0.05 -15.12
CA ASN A 80 3.97 -1.17 -14.61
C ASN A 80 4.83 -2.44 -14.47
N ARG A 81 5.71 -2.74 -15.43
CA ARG A 81 6.68 -3.86 -15.29
C ARG A 81 7.61 -3.67 -14.10
N VAL A 82 8.21 -2.48 -13.97
CA VAL A 82 9.07 -2.15 -12.81
C VAL A 82 8.28 -2.21 -11.49
N CYS A 83 6.98 -1.95 -11.52
CA CYS A 83 6.12 -2.13 -10.36
C CYS A 83 6.00 -3.61 -9.96
N ASP A 84 5.84 -4.49 -10.94
CA ASP A 84 5.80 -5.95 -10.70
C ASP A 84 7.13 -6.46 -10.15
N ASP A 85 8.26 -6.02 -10.73
CA ASP A 85 9.61 -6.37 -10.25
C ASP A 85 9.83 -5.89 -8.81
N TYR A 86 9.42 -4.66 -8.48
CA TYR A 86 9.49 -4.13 -7.12
C TYR A 86 8.70 -4.96 -6.11
N ILE A 87 7.47 -5.35 -6.47
CA ILE A 87 6.60 -6.16 -5.62
C ILE A 87 7.24 -7.54 -5.39
N ASN A 88 7.70 -8.20 -6.47
CA ASN A 88 8.35 -9.50 -6.41
C ASN A 88 9.59 -9.47 -5.51
N LEU A 89 10.44 -8.46 -5.67
CA LEU A 89 11.62 -8.28 -4.82
C LEU A 89 11.26 -8.06 -3.35
N CYS A 90 10.20 -7.30 -3.06
CA CYS A 90 9.75 -7.10 -1.69
C CYS A 90 9.29 -8.43 -1.05
N TYR A 91 8.59 -9.29 -1.80
CA TYR A 91 8.20 -10.61 -1.33
C TYR A 91 9.42 -11.53 -1.15
N GLU A 92 10.33 -11.56 -2.12
CA GLU A 92 11.54 -12.39 -2.06
C GLU A 92 12.39 -12.09 -0.82
N TYR A 93 12.55 -10.80 -0.50
CA TYR A 93 13.39 -10.36 0.62
C TYR A 93 12.62 -10.08 1.92
N ASP A 94 11.34 -10.45 2.02
CA ASP A 94 10.48 -10.25 3.22
C ASP A 94 10.44 -8.78 3.65
N LYS A 95 10.23 -7.87 2.69
CA LYS A 95 10.19 -6.41 2.90
C LYS A 95 8.79 -5.83 2.72
N GLU A 96 8.53 -4.72 3.40
CA GLU A 96 7.27 -4.00 3.28
C GLU A 96 7.14 -3.36 1.90
N ILE A 97 6.04 -3.65 1.22
CA ILE A 97 5.65 -2.97 0.00
C ILE A 97 5.08 -1.60 0.38
N SER A 98 5.57 -0.53 -0.25
CA SER A 98 5.05 0.81 -0.01
C SER A 98 5.18 1.70 -1.24
N ILE A 99 4.23 2.62 -1.40
CA ILE A 99 4.29 3.64 -2.47
C ILE A 99 5.61 4.42 -2.37
N LEU A 100 6.02 4.78 -1.16
CA LEU A 100 7.26 5.51 -0.95
C LEU A 100 8.50 4.67 -1.29
N GLY A 101 8.46 3.35 -1.07
CA GLY A 101 9.51 2.42 -1.50
C GLY A 101 9.63 2.39 -3.03
N PHE A 102 8.50 2.27 -3.72
CA PHE A 102 8.45 2.36 -5.18
C PHE A 102 8.98 3.70 -5.72
N CYS A 103 8.62 4.82 -5.09
CA CYS A 103 9.17 6.14 -5.42
C CYS A 103 10.70 6.21 -5.23
N LYS A 104 11.23 5.56 -4.18
CA LYS A 104 12.69 5.51 -3.95
C LYS A 104 13.42 4.71 -5.02
N LEU A 105 12.81 3.63 -5.51
CA LEU A 105 13.35 2.82 -6.59
C LEU A 105 13.34 3.56 -7.92
N THR A 106 12.20 4.11 -8.30
CA THR A 106 11.98 4.68 -9.65
C THR A 106 12.38 6.15 -9.77
N GLY A 107 12.36 6.88 -8.67
CA GLY A 107 12.52 8.35 -8.68
C GLY A 107 11.24 9.10 -9.04
N ILE A 108 10.12 8.40 -9.30
CA ILE A 108 8.82 9.03 -9.53
C ILE A 108 8.36 9.73 -8.26
N VAL A 109 7.90 10.97 -8.39
CA VAL A 109 7.43 11.77 -7.26
C VAL A 109 6.16 11.15 -6.66
N GLN A 110 6.08 11.12 -5.34
CA GLN A 110 4.97 10.52 -4.61
C GLN A 110 3.61 11.11 -5.02
N ASP A 111 3.54 12.42 -5.20
CA ASP A 111 2.30 13.11 -5.60
C ASP A 111 1.80 12.63 -6.96
N THR A 112 2.70 12.30 -7.89
CA THR A 112 2.35 11.73 -9.19
C THR A 112 1.65 10.39 -9.02
N ILE A 113 2.18 9.51 -8.17
CA ILE A 113 1.55 8.21 -7.88
C ILE A 113 0.16 8.38 -7.24
N TYR A 114 0.01 9.32 -6.30
CA TYR A 114 -1.29 9.62 -5.70
C TYR A 114 -2.28 10.22 -6.70
N GLN A 115 -1.82 11.06 -7.63
CA GLN A 115 -2.65 11.58 -8.71
C GLN A 115 -3.19 10.46 -9.62
N TRP A 116 -2.41 9.39 -9.82
CA TRP A 116 -2.89 8.22 -10.57
C TRP A 116 -4.02 7.46 -9.87
N GLY A 117 -4.14 7.60 -8.56
CA GLY A 117 -5.24 7.04 -7.77
C GLY A 117 -6.44 7.97 -7.61
N ALA A 118 -6.31 9.25 -7.94
CA ALA A 118 -7.34 10.25 -7.73
C ALA A 118 -8.29 10.34 -8.94
N GLU A 119 -9.58 10.04 -8.74
CA GLU A 119 -10.61 10.15 -9.78
C GLU A 119 -10.70 11.56 -10.39
N SER A 120 -10.42 12.60 -9.57
CA SER A 120 -10.41 14.00 -10.00
C SER A 120 -9.37 14.31 -11.08
N SER A 121 -8.27 13.56 -11.12
CA SER A 121 -7.16 13.74 -12.08
C SER A 121 -7.42 13.06 -13.42
N ARG A 122 -8.48 12.25 -13.54
CA ARG A 122 -8.81 11.44 -14.73
C ARG A 122 -7.56 10.72 -15.30
N PRO A 123 -6.87 9.91 -14.47
CA PRO A 123 -5.68 9.21 -14.91
C PRO A 123 -6.02 8.22 -16.03
N SER A 124 -4.99 7.81 -16.82
CA SER A 124 -5.17 6.68 -17.72
C SER A 124 -5.49 5.40 -16.95
N SER A 125 -6.11 4.40 -17.61
CA SER A 125 -6.41 3.12 -17.00
C SER A 125 -5.16 2.46 -16.40
N THR A 126 -4.05 2.43 -17.15
CA THR A 126 -2.78 1.85 -16.71
C THR A 126 -2.20 2.57 -15.48
N ALA A 127 -2.23 3.92 -15.46
CA ALA A 127 -1.76 4.67 -14.29
C ALA A 127 -2.60 4.34 -13.04
N SER A 128 -3.94 4.29 -13.19
CA SER A 128 -4.84 3.92 -12.11
C SER A 128 -4.62 2.48 -11.63
N GLU A 129 -4.32 1.56 -12.55
CA GLU A 129 -4.00 0.16 -12.22
C GLU A 129 -2.71 0.03 -11.41
N ILE A 130 -1.65 0.75 -11.78
CA ILE A 130 -0.39 0.78 -11.02
C ILE A 130 -0.64 1.23 -9.57
N TYR A 131 -1.37 2.33 -9.37
CA TYR A 131 -1.72 2.80 -8.04
C TYR A 131 -2.52 1.78 -7.24
N LYS A 132 -3.56 1.19 -7.86
CA LYS A 132 -4.41 0.17 -7.22
C LYS A 132 -3.62 -1.07 -6.86
N LYS A 133 -2.71 -1.51 -7.75
CA LYS A 133 -1.81 -2.63 -7.51
C LYS A 133 -0.95 -2.36 -6.27
N LEU A 134 -0.20 -1.25 -6.25
CA LEU A 134 0.64 -0.88 -5.11
C LEU A 134 -0.15 -0.77 -3.79
N SER A 135 -1.38 -0.27 -3.84
CA SER A 135 -2.24 -0.16 -2.66
C SER A 135 -2.68 -1.51 -2.13
N ARG A 136 -3.10 -2.43 -3.00
CA ARG A 136 -3.53 -3.79 -2.63
C ARG A 136 -2.35 -4.61 -2.06
N GLU A 137 -1.25 -4.60 -2.78
CA GLU A 137 -0.05 -5.33 -2.37
C GLU A 137 0.52 -4.80 -1.04
N ARG A 138 0.43 -3.49 -0.81
CA ARG A 138 0.79 -2.92 0.48
C ARG A 138 -0.13 -3.41 1.60
N GLU A 139 -1.44 -3.43 1.39
CA GLU A 139 -2.41 -3.94 2.36
C GLU A 139 -2.10 -5.41 2.71
N GLU A 140 -1.88 -6.24 1.69
CA GLU A 140 -1.53 -7.64 1.85
C GLU A 140 -0.20 -7.82 2.60
N SER A 141 0.84 -7.08 2.22
CA SER A 141 2.14 -7.09 2.89
C SER A 141 2.03 -6.77 4.39
N LEU A 142 1.27 -5.72 4.75
CA LEU A 142 1.03 -5.34 6.15
C LEU A 142 0.22 -6.42 6.89
N SER A 143 -0.78 -7.02 6.25
CA SER A 143 -1.57 -8.12 6.80
C SER A 143 -0.70 -9.36 7.08
N ASN A 144 0.14 -9.74 6.14
CA ASN A 144 1.07 -10.87 6.28
C ASN A 144 2.08 -10.63 7.42
N MET A 145 2.59 -9.40 7.55
CA MET A 145 3.46 -9.03 8.68
C MET A 145 2.75 -9.09 10.03
N LEU A 146 1.46 -8.72 10.07
CA LEU A 146 0.65 -8.81 11.28
C LEU A 146 0.43 -10.27 11.68
N ILE A 147 0.05 -11.12 10.72
CA ILE A 147 -0.22 -12.56 10.95
C ILE A 147 1.06 -13.30 11.37
N SER A 148 2.19 -12.99 10.77
CA SER A 148 3.47 -13.62 11.08
C SER A 148 4.03 -13.27 12.45
N GLY A 149 3.49 -12.23 13.11
CA GLY A 149 3.93 -11.78 14.44
C GLY A 149 5.36 -11.23 14.49
N LYS A 150 6.04 -11.07 13.35
CA LYS A 150 7.43 -10.61 13.27
C LYS A 150 7.63 -9.15 13.68
N ARG A 151 6.58 -8.36 13.71
CA ARG A 151 6.62 -6.92 14.04
C ARG A 151 5.57 -6.55 15.07
N ASN A 152 5.68 -5.34 15.64
CA ASN A 152 4.71 -4.84 16.62
C ASN A 152 3.29 -4.80 16.03
N PRO A 153 2.37 -5.64 16.54
CA PRO A 153 1.03 -5.75 15.98
C PRO A 153 0.21 -4.45 16.12
N VAL A 154 0.45 -3.68 17.19
CA VAL A 154 -0.29 -2.42 17.42
C VAL A 154 0.03 -1.39 16.34
N GLY A 155 1.29 -1.26 15.93
CA GLY A 155 1.70 -0.38 14.85
C GLY A 155 1.12 -0.79 13.50
N LEU A 156 1.12 -2.10 13.20
CA LEU A 156 0.57 -2.65 11.97
C LEU A 156 -0.95 -2.48 11.89
N LEU A 157 -1.67 -2.78 12.98
CA LEU A 157 -3.12 -2.54 13.07
C LEU A 157 -3.47 -1.06 12.93
N GLY A 158 -2.68 -0.17 13.54
CA GLY A 158 -2.84 1.28 13.39
C GLY A 158 -2.68 1.72 11.93
N ALA A 159 -1.71 1.18 11.20
CA ALA A 159 -1.53 1.47 9.78
C ALA A 159 -2.66 0.91 8.91
N LEU A 160 -3.07 -0.35 9.13
CA LEU A 160 -4.17 -0.98 8.42
C LEU A 160 -5.51 -0.27 8.68
N ASN A 161 -5.76 0.12 9.92
CA ASN A 161 -6.96 0.89 10.25
C ASN A 161 -6.97 2.25 9.56
N ARG A 162 -5.87 3.01 9.66
CA ARG A 162 -5.78 4.36 9.10
C ARG A 162 -5.92 4.39 7.57
N HIS A 163 -5.30 3.44 6.87
CA HIS A 163 -5.20 3.47 5.40
C HIS A 163 -6.23 2.59 4.70
N TYR A 164 -6.71 1.53 5.36
CA TYR A 164 -7.57 0.51 4.74
C TYR A 164 -8.88 0.26 5.49
N GLY A 165 -9.13 1.00 6.57
CA GLY A 165 -10.38 0.89 7.33
C GLY A 165 -10.54 -0.44 8.08
N TRP A 166 -9.45 -1.07 8.50
CA TRP A 166 -9.46 -2.28 9.30
C TRP A 166 -9.90 -1.97 10.74
N ASN A 167 -11.21 -2.03 11.00
CA ASN A 167 -11.76 -1.86 12.34
C ASN A 167 -11.86 -3.21 13.04
N MET A 168 -11.15 -3.36 14.16
CA MET A 168 -11.37 -4.49 15.05
C MET A 168 -12.80 -4.43 15.61
N GLY A 169 -13.65 -5.36 15.18
CA GLY A 169 -15.03 -5.48 15.65
C GLY A 169 -16.12 -5.05 14.65
N GLN A 170 -15.77 -4.48 13.49
CA GLN A 170 -16.75 -4.25 12.43
C GLN A 170 -16.38 -5.07 11.18
N PRO A 171 -17.33 -5.80 10.57
CA PRO A 171 -17.13 -6.48 9.31
C PRO A 171 -16.72 -5.47 8.22
N ARG A 172 -15.78 -5.84 7.36
CA ARG A 172 -15.42 -5.05 6.17
C ARG A 172 -16.65 -4.85 5.30
N GLY A 173 -17.08 -3.62 5.07
CA GLY A 173 -18.30 -3.30 4.32
C GLY A 173 -19.52 -3.00 5.18
N ALA A 174 -19.45 -3.08 6.48
CA ALA A 174 -20.42 -2.41 7.32
C ALA A 174 -20.22 -0.89 7.08
N THR A 175 -21.01 -0.37 6.14
CA THR A 175 -21.23 1.07 5.98
C THR A 175 -21.54 1.58 7.38
N GLY A 176 -20.73 2.52 7.86
CA GLY A 176 -20.83 2.95 9.24
C GLY A 176 -22.29 3.23 9.58
N GLU A 177 -22.86 2.44 10.49
CA GLU A 177 -24.06 2.88 11.14
C GLU A 177 -23.78 4.30 11.58
N GLN A 178 -24.53 5.25 11.04
CA GLN A 178 -24.51 6.63 11.50
C GLN A 178 -24.53 6.55 13.02
N LYS A 179 -23.52 7.08 13.67
CA LYS A 179 -23.52 7.19 15.12
C LYS A 179 -24.84 7.80 15.48
N GLN A 180 -25.77 6.98 15.98
CA GLN A 180 -27.09 7.47 16.39
C GLN A 180 -26.82 8.56 17.39
N SER A 181 -27.36 9.74 17.17
CA SER A 181 -27.20 10.82 18.11
C SER A 181 -27.80 10.39 19.45
N ILE A 182 -27.28 10.90 20.55
CA ILE A 182 -27.81 10.61 21.88
C ILE A 182 -29.32 10.86 21.94
N GLU A 183 -29.80 11.84 21.18
CA GLU A 183 -31.21 12.17 21.02
C GLU A 183 -32.02 11.07 20.35
N GLN A 184 -31.48 10.43 19.29
CA GLN A 184 -32.12 9.29 18.62
C GLN A 184 -32.19 8.04 19.51
N ILE A 185 -31.19 7.84 20.36
CA ILE A 185 -31.18 6.77 21.34
C ILE A 185 -32.22 7.06 22.44
N GLN A 186 -32.27 8.30 22.94
CA GLN A 186 -33.25 8.71 23.94
C GLN A 186 -34.68 8.64 23.42
N GLU A 187 -34.93 8.94 22.16
CA GLU A 187 -36.27 8.83 21.53
C GLU A 187 -36.74 7.37 21.43
N ARG A 188 -35.82 6.45 21.13
CA ARG A 188 -36.11 4.99 21.10
C ARG A 188 -36.52 4.43 22.47
N TYR A 189 -35.90 4.92 23.54
CA TYR A 189 -36.22 4.49 24.90
C TYR A 189 -37.43 5.22 25.50
N LYS A 190 -37.89 6.34 24.93
CA LYS A 190 -39.13 7.01 25.37
C LYS A 190 -40.42 6.34 24.90
N VAL A 191 -40.38 5.52 23.86
CA VAL A 191 -41.54 4.82 23.30
C VAL A 191 -41.96 3.61 24.14
N ASP A 192 -41.11 3.10 25.02
CA ASP A 192 -41.37 1.91 25.84
C ASP A 192 -41.87 2.22 27.28
N GLN A 193 -42.27 3.47 27.55
CA GLN A 193 -43.00 3.75 28.79
C GLN A 193 -44.48 3.34 28.62
N THR A 194 -44.75 2.08 28.89
CA THR A 194 -46.14 1.61 29.11
C THR A 194 -46.81 2.47 30.17
N PRO A 195 -48.01 3.01 29.92
CA PRO A 195 -48.72 3.79 30.93
C PRO A 195 -48.93 2.94 32.18
N GLU A 196 -48.51 3.49 33.34
CA GLU A 196 -48.76 2.84 34.64
C GLU A 196 -50.22 2.45 34.76
N GLN A 197 -50.48 1.16 34.95
CA GLN A 197 -51.83 0.70 35.32
C GLN A 197 -52.21 1.35 36.65
N PRO A 198 -53.42 1.95 36.77
CA PRO A 198 -53.85 2.52 38.04
C PRO A 198 -53.90 1.44 39.11
N LEU A 199 -53.23 1.68 40.22
CA LEU A 199 -53.29 0.86 41.42
C LEU A 199 -54.75 0.60 41.80
N LEU A 200 -55.16 -0.66 41.76
CA LEU A 200 -56.46 -1.09 42.30
C LEU A 200 -56.47 -0.81 43.82
N GLU A 201 -57.41 0.03 44.26
CA GLU A 201 -57.65 0.24 45.66
C GLU A 201 -58.04 -1.10 46.37
N PRO A 202 -57.53 -1.33 47.57
CA PRO A 202 -57.89 -2.54 48.31
C PRO A 202 -59.38 -2.46 48.76
N PRO A 203 -60.09 -3.58 48.81
CA PRO A 203 -61.50 -3.61 49.16
C PRO A 203 -61.68 -3.13 50.60
N LYS A 204 -62.65 -2.20 50.82
CA LYS A 204 -63.04 -1.75 52.15
C LYS A 204 -63.63 -2.93 52.91
N ALA A 205 -63.07 -3.23 54.05
CA ALA A 205 -63.63 -4.19 55.00
C ALA A 205 -64.88 -3.53 55.68
N ASP A 206 -66.05 -4.10 55.47
CA ASP A 206 -67.20 -3.82 56.25
C ASP A 206 -67.16 -4.53 57.59
N PHE A 207 -67.22 -3.74 58.67
CA PHE A 207 -67.58 -4.22 59.98
C PHE A 207 -68.99 -3.79 60.36
#